data_edbea34b796e0f8a1926f90436ed870d
#
_entry.id   edbea34b796e0f8a1926f90436ed870d
#
_cell.length_a   1.000
_cell.length_b   1.000
_cell.length_c   1.000
_cell.angle_alpha   90.00
_cell.angle_beta   90.00
_cell.angle_gamma   90.00
#
_symmetry.space_group_name_H-M   'P 1'
#
loop_
_entity.id
_entity.type
_entity.pdbx_description
1 polymer ?
#
loop_
_entity_poly.entity_id
_entity_poly.type
_entity_poly.pdbx_seq_one_letter_code
_entity_poly.pdbx_strand_id
1 'polypeptide(L)'
;MTHRVAGLRFPYAAQGFRVERTTVLSSGKTRHEVVFGLTSLAADRAGEAEVLALLRGHWGIEALHHIRDVTYDEDRSRARTGNGPQAMAALRNLAIALIRTFIPGTVPHGHRQLSHDPERLLRLVGA
;
A
#
# COMPACT_ATOMS: atom_id res chain seq x y z
N MET A 1 -0.05 -16.41 -14.42
CA MET A 1 -0.65 -17.69 -14.81
C MET A 1 -1.85 -17.97 -13.96
N THR A 2 -3.04 -18.12 -14.56
CA THR A 2 -4.31 -18.40 -13.88
C THR A 2 -4.81 -19.78 -14.28
N HIS A 3 -5.47 -20.47 -13.37
CA HIS A 3 -6.04 -21.80 -13.61
C HIS A 3 -7.45 -21.91 -13.06
N ARG A 4 -8.34 -22.63 -13.75
CA ARG A 4 -9.64 -23.03 -13.20
C ARG A 4 -9.43 -23.92 -11.98
N VAL A 5 -10.11 -23.60 -10.90
CA VAL A 5 -10.02 -24.32 -9.64
C VAL A 5 -11.23 -25.24 -9.52
N ALA A 6 -11.08 -26.49 -9.96
CA ALA A 6 -12.07 -27.53 -9.73
C ALA A 6 -11.69 -28.31 -8.46
N GLY A 7 -12.62 -28.44 -7.50
CA GLY A 7 -12.45 -29.31 -6.34
C GLY A 7 -11.88 -28.66 -5.07
N LEU A 8 -11.51 -27.39 -5.06
CA LEU A 8 -11.16 -26.71 -3.81
C LEU A 8 -12.43 -26.38 -3.01
N ARG A 9 -12.44 -26.79 -1.73
CA ARG A 9 -13.52 -26.46 -0.79
C ARG A 9 -13.43 -25.01 -0.30
N PHE A 10 -13.15 -24.08 -1.21
CA PHE A 10 -13.14 -22.65 -0.90
C PHE A 10 -14.38 -22.02 -1.55
N PRO A 11 -15.32 -21.49 -0.76
CA PRO A 11 -16.56 -20.94 -1.29
C PRO A 11 -16.27 -19.84 -2.33
N TYR A 12 -16.97 -19.94 -3.47
CA TYR A 12 -16.90 -18.95 -4.56
C TYR A 12 -15.56 -18.83 -5.29
N ALA A 13 -14.56 -19.66 -5.05
CA ALA A 13 -13.33 -19.63 -5.82
C ALA A 13 -13.60 -20.04 -7.28
N ALA A 14 -13.33 -19.13 -8.21
CA ALA A 14 -13.48 -19.35 -9.66
C ALA A 14 -12.13 -19.59 -10.34
N GLN A 15 -11.07 -18.92 -9.88
CA GLN A 15 -9.71 -19.08 -10.39
C GLN A 15 -8.69 -19.18 -9.26
N GLY A 16 -7.64 -19.98 -9.48
CA GLY A 16 -6.38 -19.91 -8.76
C GLY A 16 -5.34 -19.15 -9.58
N PHE A 17 -4.49 -18.40 -8.94
CA PHE A 17 -3.38 -17.70 -9.60
C PHE A 17 -2.05 -17.95 -8.88
N ARG A 18 -0.98 -17.86 -9.66
CA ARG A 18 0.40 -17.87 -9.19
C ARG A 18 1.09 -16.62 -9.73
N VAL A 19 1.65 -15.83 -8.84
CA VAL A 19 2.41 -14.62 -9.19
C VAL A 19 3.84 -14.77 -8.70
N GLU A 20 4.78 -14.47 -9.57
CA GLU A 20 6.19 -14.33 -9.23
C GLU A 20 6.55 -12.86 -9.11
N ARG A 21 7.18 -12.51 -8.00
CA ARG A 21 7.67 -11.15 -7.75
C ARG A 21 9.17 -11.17 -7.57
N THR A 22 9.86 -10.34 -8.33
CA THR A 22 11.28 -10.09 -8.17
C THR A 22 11.47 -8.67 -7.63
N THR A 23 12.12 -8.53 -6.50
CA THR A 23 12.44 -7.25 -5.88
C THR A 23 13.95 -7.07 -5.82
N VAL A 24 14.45 -5.95 -6.35
CA VAL A 24 15.83 -5.55 -6.18
C VAL A 24 15.92 -4.64 -4.96
N LEU A 25 16.66 -5.08 -3.96
CA LEU A 25 16.90 -4.33 -2.73
C LEU A 25 17.90 -3.20 -2.97
N SER A 26 17.91 -2.18 -2.11
CA SER A 26 18.89 -1.08 -2.15
C SER A 26 20.34 -1.57 -2.03
N SER A 27 20.56 -2.74 -1.47
CA SER A 27 21.86 -3.42 -1.41
C SER A 27 22.29 -4.10 -2.72
N GLY A 28 21.46 -4.03 -3.78
CA GLY A 28 21.68 -4.74 -5.04
C GLY A 28 21.28 -6.22 -5.01
N LYS A 29 20.91 -6.78 -3.85
CA LYS A 29 20.45 -8.16 -3.75
C LYS A 29 19.06 -8.31 -4.34
N THR A 30 18.84 -9.43 -5.01
CA THR A 30 17.54 -9.77 -5.60
C THR A 30 16.81 -10.76 -4.69
N ARG A 31 15.54 -10.46 -4.41
CA ARG A 31 14.62 -11.34 -3.69
C ARG A 31 13.54 -11.84 -4.66
N HIS A 32 13.36 -13.14 -4.73
CA HIS A 32 12.30 -13.79 -5.48
C HIS A 32 11.23 -14.30 -4.52
N GLU A 33 9.98 -14.03 -4.84
CA GLU A 33 8.82 -14.53 -4.09
C GLU A 33 7.81 -15.11 -5.06
N VAL A 34 7.18 -16.21 -4.65
CA VAL A 34 6.06 -16.84 -5.35
C VAL A 34 4.84 -16.76 -4.44
N VAL A 35 3.78 -16.15 -4.94
CA VAL A 35 2.51 -16.00 -4.21
C VAL A 35 1.44 -16.78 -4.96
N PHE A 36 0.69 -17.59 -4.23
CA PHE A 36 -0.51 -18.27 -4.72
C PHE A 36 -1.73 -17.63 -4.11
N GLY A 37 -2.79 -17.52 -4.88
CA GLY A 37 -4.05 -16.98 -4.38
C GLY A 37 -5.26 -17.53 -5.14
N LEU A 38 -6.43 -17.20 -4.62
CA LEU A 38 -7.72 -17.55 -5.19
C LEU A 38 -8.52 -16.27 -5.43
N THR A 39 -9.34 -16.28 -6.47
CA THR A 39 -10.29 -15.20 -6.75
C THR A 39 -11.66 -15.76 -7.12
N SER A 40 -12.70 -15.04 -6.77
CA SER A 40 -14.07 -15.31 -7.21
C SER A 40 -14.37 -14.81 -8.62
N LEU A 41 -13.44 -14.06 -9.23
CA LEU A 41 -13.58 -13.60 -10.61
C LEU A 41 -13.37 -14.78 -11.56
N ALA A 42 -14.33 -15.03 -12.42
CA ALA A 42 -14.21 -16.05 -13.45
C ALA A 42 -13.28 -15.59 -14.59
N ALA A 43 -12.70 -16.54 -15.33
CA ALA A 43 -11.69 -16.26 -16.34
C ALA A 43 -12.20 -15.46 -17.56
N ASP A 44 -13.51 -15.47 -17.78
CA ASP A 44 -14.20 -14.65 -18.79
C ASP A 44 -14.41 -13.21 -18.34
N ARG A 45 -14.32 -12.93 -17.01
CA ARG A 45 -14.47 -11.60 -16.43
C ARG A 45 -13.16 -10.93 -16.04
N ALA A 46 -12.14 -11.72 -15.76
CA ALA A 46 -10.81 -11.19 -15.41
C ALA A 46 -9.73 -12.17 -15.88
N GLY A 47 -8.97 -11.75 -16.84
CA GLY A 47 -7.77 -12.45 -17.32
C GLY A 47 -6.55 -12.21 -16.43
N GLU A 48 -5.39 -12.70 -16.85
CA GLU A 48 -4.15 -12.60 -16.08
C GLU A 48 -3.74 -11.16 -15.79
N ALA A 49 -3.90 -10.26 -16.76
CA ALA A 49 -3.54 -8.85 -16.62
C ALA A 49 -4.42 -8.12 -15.59
N GLU A 50 -5.73 -8.38 -15.62
CA GLU A 50 -6.69 -7.80 -14.68
C GLU A 50 -6.46 -8.30 -13.26
N VAL A 51 -6.25 -9.61 -13.09
CA VAL A 51 -5.93 -10.21 -11.77
C VAL A 51 -4.64 -9.61 -11.22
N LEU A 52 -3.61 -9.45 -12.06
CA LEU A 52 -2.36 -8.82 -11.63
C LEU A 52 -2.53 -7.34 -11.27
N ALA A 53 -3.36 -6.60 -12.02
CA ALA A 53 -3.66 -5.20 -11.74
C ALA A 53 -4.39 -5.04 -10.38
N LEU A 54 -5.37 -5.91 -10.11
CA LEU A 54 -6.10 -5.95 -8.82
C LEU A 54 -5.16 -6.27 -7.65
N LEU A 55 -4.26 -7.24 -7.81
CA LEU A 55 -3.26 -7.58 -6.80
C LEU A 55 -2.30 -6.42 -6.51
N ARG A 56 -1.80 -5.75 -7.55
CA ARG A 56 -0.94 -4.57 -7.38
C ARG A 56 -1.67 -3.43 -6.68
N GLY A 57 -2.94 -3.21 -6.99
CA GLY A 57 -3.79 -2.25 -6.30
C GLY A 57 -3.93 -2.58 -4.82
N HIS A 58 -4.20 -3.84 -4.49
CA HIS A 58 -4.30 -4.33 -3.11
C HIS A 58 -2.99 -4.14 -2.33
N TRP A 59 -1.86 -4.52 -2.91
CA TRP A 59 -0.53 -4.30 -2.29
C TRP A 59 -0.21 -2.81 -2.10
N GLY A 60 -0.68 -1.95 -3.01
CA GLY A 60 -0.57 -0.50 -2.85
C GLY A 60 -1.33 0.02 -1.63
N ILE A 61 -2.52 -0.53 -1.37
CA ILE A 61 -3.33 -0.21 -0.19
C ILE A 61 -2.63 -0.72 1.09
N GLU A 62 -2.15 -1.96 1.09
CA GLU A 62 -1.40 -2.52 2.23
C GLU A 62 -0.15 -1.70 2.56
N ALA A 63 0.61 -1.28 1.53
CA ALA A 63 1.77 -0.42 1.70
C ALA A 63 1.39 0.94 2.30
N LEU A 64 0.24 1.50 1.94
CA LEU A 64 -0.27 2.74 2.51
C LEU A 64 -0.67 2.55 3.99
N HIS A 65 -1.38 1.46 4.31
CA HIS A 65 -1.74 1.13 5.69
C HIS A 65 -0.48 0.95 6.54
N HIS A 66 0.51 0.19 6.06
CA HIS A 66 1.78 0.02 6.75
C HIS A 66 2.49 1.36 7.06
N ILE A 67 2.46 2.31 6.13
CA ILE A 67 3.00 3.65 6.37
C ILE A 67 2.22 4.38 7.48
N ARG A 68 0.89 4.31 7.45
CA ARG A 68 0.03 4.95 8.46
C ARG A 68 0.26 4.36 9.85
N ASP A 69 0.36 3.03 9.95
CA ASP A 69 0.53 2.32 11.22
C ASP A 69 1.95 2.49 11.77
N VAL A 70 2.97 2.29 10.94
CA VAL A 70 4.37 2.27 11.40
C VAL A 70 5.00 3.67 11.46
N THR A 71 4.73 4.54 10.45
CA THR A 71 5.36 5.88 10.41
C THR A 71 4.59 6.90 11.22
N TYR A 72 3.26 6.82 11.21
CA TYR A 72 2.38 7.78 11.88
C TYR A 72 1.74 7.24 13.15
N ASP A 73 1.99 5.99 13.52
CA ASP A 73 1.47 5.34 14.73
C ASP A 73 -0.06 5.56 14.88
N GLU A 74 -0.79 5.31 13.77
CA GLU A 74 -2.22 5.67 13.68
C GLU A 74 -3.06 4.93 14.70
N ASP A 75 -2.77 3.67 14.97
CA ASP A 75 -3.48 2.82 15.92
C ASP A 75 -3.36 3.34 17.36
N ARG A 76 -2.28 4.05 17.67
CA ARG A 76 -2.03 4.65 18.99
C ARG A 76 -2.72 6.00 19.16
N SER A 77 -3.32 6.55 18.10
CA SER A 77 -4.01 7.85 18.16
C SER A 77 -5.12 7.84 19.21
N ARG A 78 -5.11 8.86 20.06
CA ARG A 78 -6.14 9.07 21.09
C ARG A 78 -7.27 10.01 20.64
N ALA A 79 -7.22 10.52 19.43
CA ALA A 79 -8.29 11.33 18.85
C ALA A 79 -9.48 10.42 18.52
N ARG A 80 -10.40 10.25 19.47
CA ARG A 80 -11.52 9.30 19.35
C ARG A 80 -12.92 9.93 19.47
N THR A 81 -12.99 11.25 19.62
CA THR A 81 -14.25 11.97 19.82
C THR A 81 -14.59 12.86 18.62
N GLY A 82 -15.88 12.93 18.28
CA GLY A 82 -16.38 13.76 17.20
C GLY A 82 -15.69 13.48 15.85
N ASN A 83 -15.36 14.53 15.14
CA ASN A 83 -14.67 14.46 13.85
C ASN A 83 -13.14 14.30 13.97
N GLY A 84 -12.61 14.17 15.19
CA GLY A 84 -11.17 14.06 15.46
C GLY A 84 -10.48 12.94 14.65
N PRO A 85 -10.99 11.69 14.65
CA PRO A 85 -10.39 10.60 13.87
C PRO A 85 -10.32 10.89 12.38
N GLN A 86 -11.39 11.44 11.82
CA GLN A 86 -11.46 11.78 10.37
C GLN A 86 -10.48 12.91 10.01
N ALA A 87 -10.41 13.95 10.83
CA ALA A 87 -9.48 15.06 10.63
C ALA A 87 -8.03 14.57 10.69
N MET A 88 -7.68 13.73 11.67
CA MET A 88 -6.34 13.16 11.79
C MET A 88 -5.99 12.23 10.62
N ALA A 89 -6.95 11.44 10.12
CA ALA A 89 -6.74 10.61 8.94
C ALA A 89 -6.50 11.47 7.69
N ALA A 90 -7.27 12.56 7.52
CA ALA A 90 -7.09 13.51 6.42
C ALA A 90 -5.72 14.19 6.46
N LEU A 91 -5.27 14.65 7.64
CA LEU A 91 -3.94 15.26 7.82
C LEU A 91 -2.81 14.29 7.51
N ARG A 92 -2.91 13.03 7.94
CA ARG A 92 -1.91 11.99 7.59
C ARG A 92 -1.86 11.74 6.10
N ASN A 93 -3.02 11.64 5.44
CA ASN A 93 -3.07 11.46 4.00
C ASN A 93 -2.47 12.65 3.25
N LEU A 94 -2.74 13.89 3.69
CA LEU A 94 -2.12 15.09 3.14
C LEU A 94 -0.59 15.07 3.32
N ALA A 95 -0.10 14.75 4.51
CA ALA A 95 1.33 14.64 4.78
C ALA A 95 2.01 13.58 3.88
N ILE A 96 1.39 12.40 3.72
CA ILE A 96 1.89 11.36 2.83
C ILE A 96 1.92 11.85 1.37
N ALA A 97 0.87 12.54 0.91
CA ALA A 97 0.79 13.08 -0.43
C ALA A 97 1.89 14.13 -0.69
N LEU A 98 2.09 15.07 0.23
CA LEU A 98 3.14 16.09 0.14
C LEU A 98 4.53 15.45 0.10
N ILE A 99 4.82 14.50 0.98
CA ILE A 99 6.10 13.79 0.99
C ILE A 99 6.33 13.08 -0.35
N ARG A 100 5.35 12.35 -0.86
CA ARG A 100 5.47 11.62 -2.12
C ARG A 100 5.67 12.54 -3.32
N THR A 101 5.11 13.74 -3.27
CA THR A 101 5.17 14.72 -4.38
C THR A 101 6.49 15.49 -4.37
N PHE A 102 6.97 15.91 -3.20
CA PHE A 102 8.04 16.90 -3.11
C PHE A 102 9.35 16.38 -2.54
N ILE A 103 9.37 15.17 -1.97
CA ILE A 103 10.56 14.62 -1.32
C ILE A 103 10.97 13.30 -1.98
N PRO A 104 12.17 13.23 -2.58
CA PRO A 104 12.67 11.98 -3.15
C PRO A 104 12.84 10.90 -2.07
N GLY A 105 12.51 9.65 -2.42
CA GLY A 105 12.73 8.50 -1.56
C GLY A 105 11.46 7.97 -0.91
N THR A 106 11.60 7.41 0.29
CA THR A 106 10.48 6.76 0.99
C THR A 106 9.75 7.73 1.93
N VAL A 107 8.47 7.49 2.18
CA VAL A 107 7.67 8.31 3.12
C VAL A 107 8.29 8.39 4.52
N PRO A 108 8.78 7.28 5.13
CA PRO A 108 9.49 7.36 6.40
C PRO A 108 10.72 8.26 6.38
N HIS A 109 11.46 8.28 5.27
CA HIS A 109 12.61 9.18 5.11
C HIS A 109 12.15 10.64 5.04
N GLY A 110 11.20 10.96 4.20
CA GLY A 110 10.66 12.31 4.08
C GLY A 110 10.02 12.81 5.38
N HIS A 111 9.30 11.96 6.09
CA HIS A 111 8.75 12.29 7.40
C HIS A 111 9.84 12.69 8.40
N ARG A 112 10.94 11.93 8.49
CA ARG A 112 12.07 12.28 9.34
C ARG A 112 12.72 13.61 8.95
N GLN A 113 12.93 13.84 7.65
CA GLN A 113 13.50 15.11 7.16
C GLN A 113 12.64 16.31 7.59
N LEU A 114 11.31 16.25 7.38
CA LEU A 114 10.41 17.35 7.70
C LEU A 114 10.24 17.55 9.21
N SER A 115 10.33 16.48 10.00
CA SER A 115 10.31 16.58 11.47
C SER A 115 11.52 17.31 12.04
N HIS A 116 12.63 17.32 11.34
CA HIS A 116 13.86 18.04 11.73
C HIS A 116 13.96 19.44 11.10
N ASP A 117 13.13 19.75 10.11
CA ASP A 117 13.10 21.05 9.42
C ASP A 117 11.65 21.52 9.23
N PRO A 118 11.02 22.08 10.29
CA PRO A 118 9.65 22.58 10.21
C PRO A 118 9.47 23.75 9.23
N GLU A 119 10.50 24.59 9.03
CA GLU A 119 10.45 25.69 8.07
C GLU A 119 10.32 25.20 6.63
N ARG A 120 10.99 24.09 6.32
CA ARG A 120 10.84 23.44 5.00
C ARG A 120 9.43 22.94 4.80
N LEU A 121 8.78 22.40 5.84
CA LEU A 121 7.39 21.98 5.78
C LEU A 121 6.48 23.17 5.47
N LEU A 122 6.64 24.30 6.16
CA LEU A 122 5.85 25.51 5.93
C LEU A 122 6.02 26.01 4.49
N ARG A 123 7.22 26.05 3.97
CA ARG A 123 7.49 26.41 2.57
C ARG A 123 6.79 25.48 1.57
N LEU A 124 6.70 24.17 1.87
CA LEU A 124 6.04 23.19 1.00
C LEU A 124 4.51 23.37 0.96
N VAL A 125 3.91 23.88 2.02
CA VAL A 125 2.46 24.14 2.08
C VAL A 125 2.07 25.57 1.70
N GLY A 126 3.06 26.39 1.33
CA GLY A 126 2.82 27.76 0.85
C GLY A 126 2.63 28.79 1.98
N ALA A 127 3.10 28.50 3.16
CA ALA A 127 3.09 29.40 4.31
C ALA A 127 4.44 30.10 4.52
#